data_40ff9880b1eba8863cef59f61665d068
#
_entry.id   40ff9880b1eba8863cef59f61665d068
#
_cell.length_a   1.000
_cell.length_b   1.000
_cell.length_c   1.000
_cell.angle_alpha   90.00
_cell.angle_beta   90.00
_cell.angle_gamma   90.00
#
_symmetry.space_group_name_H-M   'P 1'
#
loop_
_entity.id
_entity.type
_entity.pdbx_description
1 polymer ?
#
loop_
_entity_poly.entity_id
_entity_poly.type
_entity_poly.pdbx_seq_one_letter_code
_entity_poly.pdbx_strand_id
1 'polypeptide(L)'
;MTEELELIRGSGNVFRDVGHPNADVEQLKAILAAEIIKILNGENLTTRQAEARTRIPHSEFSRIRNVKLDRFTVDHLTVILNRLNQRVDFEVRIRLLPE
;
A
#
# COMPACT_ATOMS: atom_id res chain seq x y z
N MET A 1 -16.43 12.79 -22.74
CA MET A 1 -15.10 12.89 -22.18
C MET A 1 -14.90 11.79 -21.15
N THR A 2 -13.82 11.14 -21.23
CA THR A 2 -13.50 10.11 -20.27
C THR A 2 -12.27 10.53 -19.50
N GLU A 3 -12.38 10.49 -18.21
CA GLU A 3 -11.25 10.77 -17.36
C GLU A 3 -10.77 9.48 -16.76
N GLU A 4 -9.50 9.30 -16.82
CA GLU A 4 -8.87 8.17 -16.17
C GLU A 4 -8.15 8.69 -14.94
N LEU A 5 -8.60 8.21 -13.79
CA LEU A 5 -7.97 8.58 -12.54
C LEU A 5 -6.90 7.55 -12.23
N GLU A 6 -5.67 7.97 -12.26
CA GLU A 6 -4.55 7.09 -11.99
C GLU A 6 -3.87 7.48 -10.72
N LEU A 7 -3.57 6.49 -9.91
CA LEU A 7 -2.74 6.67 -8.74
C LEU A 7 -1.32 6.32 -9.14
N ILE A 8 -0.48 7.32 -9.25
CA ILE A 8 0.85 7.15 -9.81
C ILE A 8 1.84 6.78 -8.72
N ARG A 9 2.47 5.64 -8.90
CA ARG A 9 3.49 5.14 -7.99
C ARG A 9 4.69 4.66 -8.77
N GLY A 10 5.07 5.41 -9.78
CA GLY A 10 6.17 5.03 -10.64
C GLY A 10 5.73 4.26 -11.85
N SER A 11 4.64 3.55 -11.77
CA SER A 11 4.05 2.89 -12.90
C SER A 11 2.72 3.54 -13.17
N GLY A 12 2.47 3.96 -14.37
CA GLY A 12 1.22 4.58 -14.72
C GLY A 12 0.10 3.62 -15.00
N ASN A 13 0.28 2.34 -14.71
CA ASN A 13 -0.66 1.33 -15.17
C ASN A 13 -1.43 0.63 -14.08
N VAL A 14 -1.34 1.11 -12.86
CA VAL A 14 -1.91 0.39 -11.73
C VAL A 14 -3.40 0.19 -11.88
N PHE A 15 -4.11 1.15 -12.44
CA PHE A 15 -5.57 1.10 -12.52
C PHE A 15 -6.07 0.90 -13.94
N ARG A 16 -5.35 0.12 -14.71
CA ARG A 16 -5.68 -0.01 -16.13
C ARG A 16 -6.58 -1.18 -16.46
N ASP A 17 -6.59 -2.17 -15.62
CA ASP A 17 -7.30 -3.39 -15.95
C ASP A 17 -8.77 -3.24 -15.56
N VAL A 18 -9.57 -2.86 -16.51
CA VAL A 18 -10.99 -2.61 -16.28
C VAL A 18 -11.79 -3.89 -16.13
N GLY A 19 -11.21 -5.02 -16.49
CA GLY A 19 -11.88 -6.30 -16.32
C GLY A 19 -11.84 -6.80 -14.88
N HIS A 20 -10.99 -6.20 -14.06
CA HIS A 20 -10.83 -6.63 -12.68
C HIS A 20 -10.74 -5.41 -11.78
N PRO A 21 -11.87 -4.80 -11.45
CA PRO A 21 -11.85 -3.54 -10.70
C PRO A 21 -11.10 -3.62 -9.37
N ASN A 22 -11.01 -4.79 -8.76
CA ASN A 22 -10.29 -4.94 -7.51
C ASN A 22 -8.81 -5.25 -7.69
N ALA A 23 -8.39 -5.56 -8.91
CA ALA A 23 -7.00 -5.92 -9.15
C ALA A 23 -6.06 -4.76 -8.86
N ASP A 24 -6.48 -3.56 -9.22
CA ASP A 24 -5.65 -2.37 -8.99
C ASP A 24 -5.49 -2.08 -7.50
N VAL A 25 -6.57 -2.26 -6.74
CA VAL A 25 -6.53 -2.07 -5.30
C VAL A 25 -5.63 -3.11 -4.66
N GLU A 26 -5.74 -4.36 -5.10
CA GLU A 26 -4.89 -5.42 -4.56
C GLU A 26 -3.42 -5.19 -4.88
N GLN A 27 -3.14 -4.68 -6.06
CA GLN A 27 -1.78 -4.36 -6.42
C GLN A 27 -1.23 -3.23 -5.56
N LEU A 28 -2.05 -2.21 -5.30
CA LEU A 28 -1.63 -1.11 -4.45
C LEU A 28 -1.38 -1.60 -3.02
N LYS A 29 -2.24 -2.46 -2.50
CA LYS A 29 -2.02 -3.06 -1.18
C LYS A 29 -0.69 -3.80 -1.15
N ALA A 30 -0.38 -4.55 -2.20
CA ALA A 30 0.87 -5.29 -2.26
C ALA A 30 2.07 -4.36 -2.26
N ILE A 31 1.98 -3.24 -2.96
CA ILE A 31 3.06 -2.25 -2.99
C ILE A 31 3.26 -1.67 -1.60
N LEU A 32 2.19 -1.29 -0.93
CA LEU A 32 2.28 -0.72 0.41
C LEU A 32 2.83 -1.75 1.41
N ALA A 33 2.37 -2.99 1.31
CA ALA A 33 2.87 -4.06 2.16
C ALA A 33 4.36 -4.29 1.94
N ALA A 34 4.81 -4.25 0.68
CA ALA A 34 6.22 -4.41 0.37
C ALA A 34 7.05 -3.30 1.00
N GLU A 35 6.56 -2.08 1.01
CA GLU A 35 7.26 -0.98 1.65
C GLU A 35 7.34 -1.17 3.16
N ILE A 36 6.27 -1.66 3.77
CA ILE A 36 6.28 -1.97 5.20
C ILE A 36 7.34 -3.03 5.49
N ILE A 37 7.34 -4.11 4.74
CA ILE A 37 8.30 -5.20 4.91
C ILE A 37 9.73 -4.68 4.75
N LYS A 38 9.94 -3.81 3.78
CA LYS A 38 11.24 -3.23 3.52
C LYS A 38 11.75 -2.44 4.73
N ILE A 39 10.86 -1.68 5.37
CA ILE A 39 11.23 -0.94 6.58
C ILE A 39 11.56 -1.90 7.72
N LEU A 40 10.71 -2.89 7.94
CA LEU A 40 10.94 -3.86 9.00
C LEU A 40 12.28 -4.57 8.82
N ASN A 41 12.60 -4.96 7.60
CA ASN A 41 13.85 -5.66 7.32
C ASN A 41 15.04 -4.71 7.41
N GLY A 42 14.88 -3.49 6.91
CA GLY A 42 15.96 -2.51 6.92
C GLY A 42 16.38 -2.09 8.31
N GLU A 43 15.45 -2.09 9.25
CA GLU A 43 15.73 -1.72 10.62
C GLU A 43 15.79 -2.92 11.55
N ASN A 44 15.75 -4.12 10.99
CA ASN A 44 15.79 -5.37 11.75
C ASN A 44 14.72 -5.43 12.84
N LEU A 45 13.53 -4.96 12.53
CA LEU A 45 12.42 -4.96 13.48
C LEU A 45 11.70 -6.30 13.45
N THR A 46 11.50 -6.88 14.62
CA THR A 46 10.59 -8.01 14.76
C THR A 46 9.17 -7.46 14.76
N THR A 47 8.19 -8.35 14.57
CA THR A 47 6.80 -7.93 14.61
C THR A 47 6.44 -7.32 15.96
N ARG A 48 7.02 -7.85 17.03
CA ARG A 48 6.75 -7.31 18.37
C ARG A 48 7.41 -5.97 18.60
N GLN A 49 8.60 -5.76 18.04
CA GLN A 49 9.24 -4.46 18.10
C GLN A 49 8.46 -3.43 17.29
N ALA A 50 7.92 -3.86 16.15
CA ALA A 50 7.08 -2.98 15.35
C ALA A 50 5.82 -2.60 16.11
N GLU A 51 5.22 -3.54 16.83
CA GLU A 51 4.07 -3.24 17.69
C GLU A 51 4.43 -2.20 18.75
N ALA A 52 5.55 -2.39 19.42
CA ALA A 52 5.98 -1.45 20.46
C ALA A 52 6.16 -0.05 19.89
N ARG A 53 6.68 0.05 18.69
CA ARG A 53 6.96 1.34 18.04
C ARG A 53 5.71 2.02 17.53
N THR A 54 4.77 1.25 16.98
CA THR A 54 3.62 1.80 16.27
C THR A 54 2.32 1.68 17.04
N ARG A 55 2.27 0.78 18.02
CA ARG A 55 1.06 0.41 18.75
C ARG A 55 0.06 -0.33 17.88
N ILE A 56 0.53 -0.86 16.78
CA ILE A 56 -0.27 -1.71 15.91
C ILE A 56 0.04 -3.15 16.30
N PRO A 57 -0.97 -4.00 16.48
CA PRO A 57 -0.74 -5.37 16.94
C PRO A 57 0.26 -6.12 16.08
N HIS A 58 1.15 -6.86 16.72
CA HIS A 58 2.18 -7.60 16.00
C HIS A 58 1.60 -8.61 15.02
N SER A 59 0.38 -9.09 15.30
CA SER A 59 -0.26 -10.03 14.40
C SER A 59 -0.54 -9.42 13.02
N GLU A 60 -0.76 -8.11 12.97
CA GLU A 60 -0.95 -7.43 11.70
C GLU A 60 0.33 -7.40 10.90
N PHE A 61 1.45 -7.13 11.56
CA PHE A 61 2.74 -7.18 10.88
C PHE A 61 3.07 -8.59 10.41
N SER A 62 2.67 -9.58 11.17
CA SER A 62 2.85 -10.97 10.76
C SER A 62 2.06 -11.28 9.49
N ARG A 63 0.82 -10.82 9.42
CA ARG A 63 0.01 -11.00 8.22
C ARG A 63 0.62 -10.29 7.02
N ILE A 64 1.13 -9.09 7.24
CA ILE A 64 1.77 -8.34 6.17
C ILE A 64 3.00 -9.08 5.66
N ARG A 65 3.84 -9.61 6.56
CA ARG A 65 5.01 -10.37 6.14
C ARG A 65 4.64 -11.60 5.33
N ASN A 66 3.49 -12.18 5.61
CA ASN A 66 3.01 -13.35 4.89
C ASN A 66 2.11 -12.98 3.71
N VAL A 67 2.01 -11.70 3.42
CA VAL A 67 1.23 -11.15 2.30
C VAL A 67 -0.23 -11.58 2.37
N LYS A 68 -0.74 -11.67 3.58
CA LYS A 68 -2.16 -11.94 3.80
C LYS A 68 -2.88 -10.63 4.01
N LEU A 69 -3.28 -10.02 2.91
CA LEU A 69 -3.74 -8.65 2.90
C LEU A 69 -5.26 -8.50 2.82
N ASP A 70 -5.99 -9.60 2.92
CA ASP A 70 -7.44 -9.61 2.72
C ASP A 70 -8.17 -8.64 3.63
N ARG A 71 -7.70 -8.52 4.85
CA ARG A 71 -8.37 -7.70 5.87
C ARG A 71 -7.86 -6.27 5.91
N PHE A 72 -6.88 -5.95 5.08
CA PHE A 72 -6.29 -4.63 5.08
C PHE A 72 -6.91 -3.78 3.99
N THR A 73 -7.10 -2.52 4.31
CA THR A 73 -7.45 -1.53 3.31
C THR A 73 -6.19 -0.75 2.96
N VAL A 74 -6.24 -0.03 1.85
CA VAL A 74 -5.16 0.88 1.47
C VAL A 74 -4.94 1.90 2.57
N ASP A 75 -6.02 2.45 3.12
CA ASP A 75 -5.92 3.43 4.20
C ASP A 75 -5.21 2.86 5.42
N HIS A 76 -5.57 1.64 5.78
CA HIS A 76 -4.97 1.00 6.95
C HIS A 76 -3.46 0.81 6.76
N LEU A 77 -3.07 0.31 5.58
CA LEU A 77 -1.66 0.11 5.27
C LEU A 77 -0.91 1.43 5.25
N THR A 78 -1.54 2.49 4.77
CA THR A 78 -0.95 3.83 4.78
C THR A 78 -0.72 4.31 6.20
N VAL A 79 -1.68 4.09 7.10
CA VAL A 79 -1.52 4.46 8.51
C VAL A 79 -0.34 3.71 9.11
N ILE A 80 -0.21 2.43 8.80
CA ILE A 80 0.91 1.64 9.32
C ILE A 80 2.24 2.22 8.87
N LEU A 81 2.35 2.54 7.58
CA LEU A 81 3.57 3.15 7.05
C LEU A 81 3.89 4.46 7.74
N ASN A 82 2.88 5.30 7.94
CA ASN A 82 3.08 6.59 8.59
C ASN A 82 3.56 6.41 10.02
N ARG A 83 3.04 5.43 10.73
CA ARG A 83 3.46 5.17 12.09
C ARG A 83 4.87 4.59 12.17
N LEU A 84 5.36 4.03 11.08
CA LEU A 84 6.75 3.59 10.99
C LEU A 84 7.67 4.74 10.59
N ASN A 85 7.20 5.99 10.71
CA ASN A 85 7.95 7.20 10.41
C ASN A 85 8.25 7.38 8.93
N GLN A 86 7.41 6.77 8.09
CA GLN A 86 7.51 6.96 6.66
C GLN A 86 6.30 7.72 6.19
N ARG A 87 6.55 8.71 5.38
CA ARG A 87 5.48 9.49 4.79
C ARG A 87 5.07 8.86 3.47
N VAL A 88 3.79 8.67 3.29
CA VAL A 88 3.25 8.14 2.04
C VAL A 88 2.66 9.30 1.27
N ASP A 89 3.20 9.53 0.11
CA ASP A 89 2.71 10.56 -0.78
C ASP A 89 2.09 9.90 -2.00
N PHE A 90 0.87 10.28 -2.30
CA PHE A 90 0.18 9.80 -3.48
C PHE A 90 0.10 10.93 -4.49
N GLU A 91 0.45 10.60 -5.71
CA GLU A 91 0.27 11.52 -6.81
C GLU A 91 -0.89 11.04 -7.65
N VAL A 92 -1.90 11.86 -7.76
CA VAL A 92 -3.09 11.52 -8.52
C VAL A 92 -3.09 12.33 -9.81
N ARG A 93 -3.19 11.64 -10.93
CA ARG A 93 -3.29 12.28 -12.22
C ARG A 93 -4.62 11.97 -12.84
N ILE A 94 -5.23 13.00 -13.34
CA ILE A 94 -6.48 12.85 -14.06
C ILE A 94 -6.17 13.12 -15.52
N ARG A 95 -6.46 12.15 -16.35
CA ARG A 95 -6.24 12.27 -17.77
C ARG A 95 -7.55 12.37 -18.51
N LEU A 96 -7.58 13.26 -19.44
CA LEU A 96 -8.69 13.34 -20.35
C LEU A 96 -8.32 12.52 -21.56
N LEU A 97 -9.11 11.48 -21.81
CA LEU A 97 -8.85 10.62 -22.96
C LEU A 97 -9.30 11.31 -24.23
N PRO A 98 -8.52 11.21 -25.30
CA PRO A 98 -8.95 11.75 -26.57
C PRO A 98 -10.18 11.03 -27.06
N GLU A 99 -11.03 11.74 -27.74
CA GLU A 99 -12.26 11.19 -28.28
C GLU A 99 -12.11 10.67 -29.68
#